data_a0bf08eabcabb697bc79e67e0d2c4db9
#
_entry.id   a0bf08eabcabb697bc79e67e0d2c4db9
#
_cell.length_a   1.000
_cell.length_b   1.000
_cell.length_c   1.000
_cell.angle_alpha   90.00
_cell.angle_beta   90.00
_cell.angle_gamma   90.00
#
_symmetry.space_group_name_H-M   'P 1'
#
loop_
_entity.id
_entity.type
_entity.pdbx_description
1 polymer ?
#
loop_
_entity_poly.entity_id
_entity_poly.type
_entity_poly.pdbx_seq_one_letter_code
_entity_poly.pdbx_strand_id
1 'polypeptide(L)'
;MTAILKPIGTALLGAVLLLGCNDTAPFGSMSLVDPSVQTGPAPLLSATLASGRITVSGPDGYCIDRTTLRRAASGGFAAIASCNILTGGQHGPQVEPGLVTVTVSRANGVAPSPSDLAGALGTELLNSRELSALSVGQMASGGASAFDGSDPRHWRGAFVLSDHLIGVTLYAPRNSPLTGAQGAAFLNTVSSRIRARSEAGT
;
A
#
# COMPACT_ATOMS: atom_id res chain seq x y z
N MET A 1 45.43 64.51 -8.16
CA MET A 1 46.43 65.05 -7.20
C MET A 1 46.76 63.98 -6.21
N THR A 2 48.04 63.63 -6.22
CA THR A 2 48.91 63.18 -5.12
C THR A 2 48.63 61.78 -4.60
N ALA A 3 49.32 60.78 -5.03
CA ALA A 3 50.71 60.36 -4.82
C ALA A 3 50.94 59.63 -3.49
N ILE A 4 51.33 58.34 -3.64
CA ILE A 4 52.54 57.66 -3.10
C ILE A 4 52.50 57.31 -1.60
N LEU A 5 52.69 56.01 -1.19
CA LEU A 5 53.97 55.36 -0.90
C LEU A 5 53.76 53.91 -0.40
N LYS A 6 54.52 52.93 -0.97
CA LYS A 6 54.90 51.66 -0.35
C LYS A 6 55.93 51.88 0.78
N PRO A 7 56.10 50.92 1.68
CA PRO A 7 57.24 49.99 1.64
C PRO A 7 56.85 48.53 2.06
N ILE A 8 57.34 47.54 1.39
CA ILE A 8 58.50 46.62 1.58
C ILE A 8 58.78 46.22 3.04
N GLY A 9 58.63 44.97 3.31
CA GLY A 9 59.11 44.39 4.57
C GLY A 9 58.90 42.90 4.70
N THR A 10 59.86 42.13 4.24
CA THR A 10 60.57 41.00 4.82
C THR A 10 59.86 39.66 4.90
N ALA A 11 60.41 38.71 4.12
CA ALA A 11 60.27 37.28 4.16
C ALA A 11 60.71 36.65 5.47
N LEU A 12 59.92 35.72 5.99
CA LEU A 12 60.43 34.70 6.90
C LEU A 12 59.99 33.33 6.41
N LEU A 13 61.01 32.57 5.95
CA LEU A 13 60.94 31.15 5.64
C LEU A 13 60.69 30.39 6.95
N GLY A 14 59.55 29.74 7.08
CA GLY A 14 59.28 28.73 8.10
C GLY A 14 59.12 27.37 7.46
N ALA A 15 60.16 26.57 7.45
CA ALA A 15 60.14 25.17 7.08
C ALA A 15 59.37 24.37 8.12
N VAL A 16 58.17 23.91 7.78
CA VAL A 16 57.42 22.94 8.58
C VAL A 16 57.69 21.55 8.05
N LEU A 17 58.39 20.78 8.88
CA LEU A 17 58.64 19.34 8.69
C LEU A 17 57.32 18.61 8.73
N LEU A 18 56.88 18.04 7.59
CA LEU A 18 55.84 17.08 7.49
C LEU A 18 56.32 15.74 8.01
N LEU A 19 56.08 15.42 9.24
CA LEU A 19 56.15 14.07 9.77
C LEU A 19 54.92 13.31 9.23
N GLY A 20 55.12 12.53 8.18
CA GLY A 20 54.14 11.61 7.67
C GLY A 20 53.87 10.48 8.66
N CYS A 21 52.70 10.47 9.26
CA CYS A 21 52.18 9.27 9.89
C CYS A 21 51.65 8.38 8.78
N ASN A 22 52.40 7.31 8.46
CA ASN A 22 51.94 6.18 7.68
C ASN A 22 51.08 5.31 8.61
N ASP A 23 49.82 5.66 8.80
CA ASP A 23 48.82 4.74 9.31
C ASP A 23 48.34 3.90 8.15
N THR A 24 49.01 2.79 7.93
CA THR A 24 48.48 1.65 7.18
C THR A 24 47.41 1.01 8.06
N ALA A 25 46.24 1.62 8.13
CA ALA A 25 45.05 0.95 8.65
C ALA A 25 44.73 -0.18 7.64
N PRO A 26 44.55 -1.42 8.09
CA PRO A 26 44.04 -2.47 7.22
C PRO A 26 42.65 -2.01 6.75
N PHE A 27 42.42 -2.09 5.45
CA PHE A 27 41.09 -1.86 4.87
C PHE A 27 40.15 -2.85 5.52
N GLY A 28 39.57 -2.45 6.66
CA GLY A 28 38.41 -3.09 7.21
C GLY A 28 37.30 -2.96 6.17
N SER A 29 36.74 -4.08 5.81
CA SER A 29 35.58 -4.16 4.94
C SER A 29 34.53 -3.19 5.44
N MET A 30 34.40 -2.03 4.81
CA MET A 30 33.27 -1.15 5.03
C MET A 30 32.08 -1.90 4.47
N SER A 31 31.39 -2.60 5.34
CA SER A 31 30.03 -3.05 5.08
C SER A 31 29.19 -1.79 4.95
N LEU A 32 28.95 -1.36 3.70
CA LEU A 32 28.11 -0.21 3.39
C LEU A 32 26.62 -0.46 3.69
N VAL A 33 26.33 -1.63 4.21
CA VAL A 33 24.99 -1.99 4.69
C VAL A 33 25.12 -2.23 6.19
N ASP A 34 24.77 -1.25 6.97
CA ASP A 34 24.52 -1.43 8.39
C ASP A 34 23.28 -2.32 8.53
N PRO A 35 23.42 -3.59 9.00
CA PRO A 35 22.26 -4.46 9.19
C PRO A 35 21.32 -3.97 10.30
N SER A 36 21.65 -2.90 10.99
CA SER A 36 20.82 -2.24 11.97
C SER A 36 20.00 -1.08 11.40
N VAL A 37 20.07 -0.78 10.10
CA VAL A 37 19.09 0.09 9.43
C VAL A 37 17.76 -0.65 9.40
N GLN A 38 17.07 -0.52 10.46
CA GLN A 38 15.78 -1.06 10.77
C GLN A 38 14.73 -0.47 9.87
N THR A 39 14.43 -1.11 8.83
CA THR A 39 13.26 -1.94 8.77
C THR A 39 12.16 -1.40 9.68
N GLY A 40 11.29 -0.60 9.10
CA GLY A 40 10.00 -0.26 9.71
C GLY A 40 9.29 -1.53 10.19
N PRO A 41 8.22 -1.43 10.97
CA PRO A 41 7.53 -2.59 11.52
C PRO A 41 7.15 -3.55 10.39
N ALA A 42 7.36 -4.85 10.63
CA ALA A 42 7.05 -5.91 9.67
C ALA A 42 5.64 -5.72 9.08
N PRO A 43 5.47 -5.96 7.78
CA PRO A 43 4.19 -5.76 7.11
C PRO A 43 3.09 -6.62 7.75
N LEU A 44 1.88 -6.05 7.86
CA LEU A 44 0.73 -6.76 8.42
C LEU A 44 0.06 -7.58 7.32
N LEU A 45 0.21 -8.90 7.36
CA LEU A 45 -0.33 -9.81 6.35
C LEU A 45 -1.83 -10.08 6.50
N SER A 46 -2.36 -9.95 7.71
CA SER A 46 -3.78 -10.13 8.01
C SER A 46 -4.22 -9.31 9.21
N ALA A 47 -5.51 -9.01 9.27
CA ALA A 47 -6.12 -8.34 10.42
C ALA A 47 -7.53 -8.87 10.66
N THR A 48 -7.94 -8.98 11.92
CA THR A 48 -9.30 -9.32 12.28
C THR A 48 -10.15 -8.08 12.53
N LEU A 49 -11.39 -8.11 12.04
CA LEU A 49 -12.42 -7.09 12.20
C LEU A 49 -13.66 -7.74 12.85
N ALA A 50 -14.64 -6.90 13.24
CA ALA A 50 -15.92 -7.37 13.79
C ALA A 50 -15.72 -8.35 14.96
N SER A 51 -14.94 -7.94 15.97
CA SER A 51 -14.60 -8.79 17.14
C SER A 51 -14.01 -10.17 16.80
N GLY A 52 -13.18 -10.22 15.74
CA GLY A 52 -12.50 -11.45 15.32
C GLY A 52 -13.26 -12.31 14.31
N ARG A 53 -14.49 -11.97 13.97
CA ARG A 53 -15.32 -12.77 13.05
C ARG A 53 -14.88 -12.72 11.60
N ILE A 54 -14.29 -11.62 11.18
CA ILE A 54 -13.83 -11.40 9.79
C ILE A 54 -12.33 -11.22 9.77
N THR A 55 -11.64 -12.12 9.09
CA THR A 55 -10.19 -12.02 8.87
C THR A 55 -9.92 -11.49 7.47
N VAL A 56 -9.36 -10.28 7.40
CA VAL A 56 -8.96 -9.64 6.15
C VAL A 56 -7.51 -9.97 5.83
N SER A 57 -7.23 -10.35 4.59
CA SER A 57 -5.87 -10.54 4.07
C SER A 57 -5.83 -10.32 2.56
N GLY A 58 -4.69 -9.82 2.05
CA GLY A 58 -4.43 -9.69 0.62
C GLY A 58 -3.86 -10.97 0.00
N PRO A 59 -3.78 -11.05 -1.33
CA PRO A 59 -2.96 -12.02 -2.05
C PRO A 59 -1.47 -11.87 -1.70
N ASP A 60 -0.65 -12.80 -2.17
CA ASP A 60 0.79 -12.75 -1.93
C ASP A 60 1.39 -11.46 -2.50
N GLY A 61 2.26 -10.82 -1.74
CA GLY A 61 2.81 -9.51 -2.06
C GLY A 61 1.95 -8.32 -1.63
N TYR A 62 0.73 -8.55 -1.11
CA TYR A 62 -0.15 -7.47 -0.61
C TYR A 62 -0.35 -7.58 0.89
N CYS A 63 -0.25 -6.44 1.56
CA CYS A 63 -0.30 -6.26 3.00
C CYS A 63 -1.40 -5.28 3.40
N ILE A 64 -1.78 -5.34 4.67
CA ILE A 64 -2.70 -4.37 5.25
C ILE A 64 -1.92 -3.14 5.71
N ASP A 65 -2.37 -1.98 5.29
CA ASP A 65 -1.88 -0.71 5.81
C ASP A 65 -2.36 -0.52 7.26
N ARG A 66 -1.41 -0.56 8.19
CA ARG A 66 -1.68 -0.41 9.63
C ARG A 66 -2.28 0.94 9.98
N THR A 67 -1.96 1.98 9.21
CA THR A 67 -2.39 3.36 9.51
C THR A 67 -3.86 3.58 9.19
N THR A 68 -4.40 2.83 8.24
CA THR A 68 -5.80 2.89 7.83
C THR A 68 -6.71 1.94 8.61
N LEU A 69 -6.14 0.96 9.32
CA LEU A 69 -6.89 -0.09 9.99
C LEU A 69 -7.80 0.48 11.09
N ARG A 70 -9.10 0.21 10.98
CA ARG A 70 -10.10 0.58 11.98
C ARG A 70 -10.87 -0.67 12.40
N ARG A 71 -10.90 -0.92 13.70
CA ARG A 71 -11.63 -2.04 14.31
C ARG A 71 -12.80 -1.55 15.14
N ALA A 72 -13.95 -2.18 14.96
CA ALA A 72 -15.14 -1.97 15.78
C ALA A 72 -15.78 -3.32 16.09
N ALA A 73 -16.60 -3.35 17.14
CA ALA A 73 -17.24 -4.58 17.58
C ALA A 73 -18.15 -5.22 16.52
N SER A 74 -18.81 -4.39 15.72
CA SER A 74 -19.74 -4.84 14.68
C SER A 74 -19.23 -4.64 13.25
N GLY A 75 -17.94 -4.30 13.07
CA GLY A 75 -17.44 -4.02 11.74
C GLY A 75 -15.98 -3.56 11.72
N GLY A 76 -15.65 -2.71 10.75
CA GLY A 76 -14.33 -2.14 10.62
C GLY A 76 -13.95 -1.79 9.19
N PHE A 77 -12.70 -1.37 9.04
CA PHE A 77 -12.11 -0.98 7.76
C PHE A 77 -10.65 -1.42 7.70
N ALA A 78 -10.23 -1.87 6.54
CA ALA A 78 -8.82 -2.13 6.22
C ALA A 78 -8.52 -1.72 4.78
N ALA A 79 -7.35 -1.13 4.55
CA ALA A 79 -6.79 -0.98 3.22
C ALA A 79 -5.69 -2.02 2.99
N ILE A 80 -5.65 -2.56 1.78
CA ILE A 80 -4.66 -3.55 1.33
C ILE A 80 -3.93 -2.96 0.14
N ALA A 81 -2.61 -2.94 0.18
CA ALA A 81 -1.76 -2.47 -0.92
C ALA A 81 -0.49 -3.33 -1.01
N SER A 82 0.34 -3.09 -2.03
CA SER A 82 1.64 -3.77 -2.16
C SER A 82 2.46 -3.66 -0.87
N CYS A 83 2.93 -4.78 -0.33
CA CYS A 83 3.83 -4.80 0.82
C CYS A 83 5.10 -3.97 0.53
N ASN A 84 5.63 -4.11 -0.68
CA ASN A 84 6.82 -3.37 -1.12
C ASN A 84 6.58 -1.86 -1.07
N ILE A 85 5.44 -1.36 -1.57
CA ILE A 85 5.10 0.07 -1.52
C ILE A 85 4.88 0.54 -0.08
N LEU A 86 4.13 -0.21 0.74
CA LEU A 86 3.84 0.15 2.13
C LEU A 86 5.09 0.21 3.02
N THR A 87 6.15 -0.50 2.64
CA THR A 87 7.40 -0.57 3.40
C THR A 87 8.55 0.21 2.75
N GLY A 88 8.28 1.03 1.74
CA GLY A 88 9.32 1.79 1.03
C GLY A 88 10.35 0.89 0.34
N GLY A 89 9.94 -0.26 -0.16
CA GLY A 89 10.80 -1.21 -0.87
C GLY A 89 11.49 -2.26 0.00
N GLN A 90 11.28 -2.22 1.32
CA GLN A 90 12.03 -3.08 2.27
C GLN A 90 11.48 -4.50 2.38
N HIS A 91 10.19 -4.71 2.13
CA HIS A 91 9.56 -6.01 2.29
C HIS A 91 8.62 -6.36 1.12
N GLY A 92 8.60 -7.63 0.78
CA GLY A 92 7.73 -8.20 -0.22
C GLY A 92 8.20 -8.02 -1.66
N PRO A 93 7.68 -8.84 -2.58
CA PRO A 93 7.96 -8.72 -4.00
C PRO A 93 7.35 -7.45 -4.59
N GLN A 94 7.89 -7.01 -5.72
CA GLN A 94 7.20 -6.04 -6.55
C GLN A 94 6.00 -6.71 -7.21
N VAL A 95 4.83 -6.16 -6.96
CA VAL A 95 3.56 -6.60 -7.54
C VAL A 95 2.86 -5.43 -8.21
N GLU A 96 1.85 -5.70 -9.03
CA GLU A 96 1.07 -4.65 -9.70
C GLU A 96 0.48 -3.68 -8.66
N PRO A 97 0.72 -2.37 -8.77
CA PRO A 97 0.19 -1.39 -7.83
C PRO A 97 -1.34 -1.38 -7.83
N GLY A 98 -1.93 -1.50 -6.65
CA GLY A 98 -3.37 -1.43 -6.45
C GLY A 98 -3.68 -1.19 -4.98
N LEU A 99 -4.79 -0.49 -4.74
CA LEU A 99 -5.34 -0.24 -3.41
C LEU A 99 -6.69 -0.94 -3.31
N VAL A 100 -6.80 -1.91 -2.42
CA VAL A 100 -8.10 -2.49 -2.07
C VAL A 100 -8.55 -1.94 -0.73
N THR A 101 -9.76 -1.42 -0.69
CA THR A 101 -10.44 -1.10 0.57
C THR A 101 -11.43 -2.20 0.91
N VAL A 102 -11.43 -2.62 2.17
CA VAL A 102 -12.37 -3.59 2.74
C VAL A 102 -13.14 -2.90 3.85
N THR A 103 -14.47 -2.85 3.70
CA THR A 103 -15.39 -2.37 4.73
C THR A 103 -16.18 -3.54 5.27
N VAL A 104 -16.33 -3.60 6.58
CA VAL A 104 -17.14 -4.61 7.26
C VAL A 104 -18.20 -3.91 8.09
N SER A 105 -19.45 -4.31 7.95
CA SER A 105 -20.58 -3.84 8.76
C SER A 105 -21.54 -5.00 9.03
N ARG A 106 -22.53 -4.82 9.90
CA ARG A 106 -23.59 -5.82 10.03
C ARG A 106 -24.37 -5.94 8.73
N ALA A 107 -24.71 -7.17 8.35
CA ALA A 107 -25.59 -7.42 7.21
C ALA A 107 -27.05 -7.14 7.61
N ASN A 108 -27.76 -6.45 6.73
CA ASN A 108 -29.19 -6.20 6.84
C ASN A 108 -29.92 -6.86 5.65
N GLY A 109 -29.63 -8.16 5.41
CA GLY A 109 -30.18 -8.90 4.28
C GLY A 109 -29.11 -9.38 3.30
N VAL A 110 -29.42 -9.36 2.01
CA VAL A 110 -28.52 -9.81 0.95
C VAL A 110 -27.50 -8.72 0.58
N ALA A 111 -26.38 -9.14 0.00
CA ALA A 111 -25.42 -8.20 -0.53
C ALA A 111 -26.01 -7.40 -1.71
N PRO A 112 -25.73 -6.09 -1.83
CA PRO A 112 -26.19 -5.29 -2.96
C PRO A 112 -25.53 -5.79 -4.26
N SER A 113 -26.31 -5.76 -5.35
CA SER A 113 -25.83 -6.08 -6.68
C SER A 113 -24.87 -4.99 -7.21
N PRO A 114 -24.07 -5.27 -8.24
CA PRO A 114 -23.26 -4.24 -8.89
C PRO A 114 -24.05 -3.03 -9.39
N SER A 115 -25.29 -3.22 -9.85
CA SER A 115 -26.19 -2.13 -10.26
C SER A 115 -26.66 -1.29 -9.08
N ASP A 116 -26.99 -1.91 -7.95
CA ASP A 116 -27.36 -1.18 -6.74
C ASP A 116 -26.19 -0.33 -6.23
N LEU A 117 -24.97 -0.88 -6.27
CA LEU A 117 -23.75 -0.15 -5.90
C LEU A 117 -23.51 1.05 -6.83
N ALA A 118 -23.67 0.89 -8.13
CA ALA A 118 -23.52 1.97 -9.10
C ALA A 118 -24.58 3.06 -8.89
N GLY A 119 -25.84 2.68 -8.70
CA GLY A 119 -26.93 3.61 -8.40
C GLY A 119 -26.70 4.39 -7.11
N ALA A 120 -26.28 3.73 -6.03
CA ALA A 120 -25.98 4.37 -4.75
C ALA A 120 -24.80 5.36 -4.82
N LEU A 121 -23.87 5.15 -5.75
CA LEU A 121 -22.71 6.02 -5.99
C LEU A 121 -23.01 7.14 -7.01
N GLY A 122 -24.14 7.09 -7.70
CA GLY A 122 -24.44 8.02 -8.79
C GLY A 122 -23.47 7.92 -9.97
N THR A 123 -22.99 6.71 -10.27
CA THR A 123 -22.02 6.45 -11.37
C THR A 123 -22.56 5.42 -12.34
N GLU A 124 -22.06 5.44 -13.57
CA GLU A 124 -22.38 4.42 -14.57
C GLU A 124 -21.69 3.08 -14.24
N LEU A 125 -22.43 1.99 -14.43
CA LEU A 125 -21.89 0.63 -14.38
C LEU A 125 -21.37 0.25 -15.77
N LEU A 126 -20.05 0.24 -15.96
CA LEU A 126 -19.43 -0.08 -17.25
C LEU A 126 -19.43 -1.59 -17.55
N ASN A 127 -19.30 -2.41 -16.50
CA ASN A 127 -19.18 -3.85 -16.60
C ASN A 127 -19.67 -4.52 -15.32
N SER A 128 -20.19 -5.72 -15.42
CA SER A 128 -20.44 -6.57 -14.24
C SER A 128 -20.02 -8.00 -14.49
N ARG A 129 -19.61 -8.69 -13.44
CA ARG A 129 -19.19 -10.10 -13.50
C ARG A 129 -19.65 -10.84 -12.27
N GLU A 130 -20.25 -12.01 -12.50
CA GLU A 130 -20.48 -13.01 -11.46
C GLU A 130 -19.24 -13.87 -11.35
N LEU A 131 -18.62 -13.89 -10.16
CA LEU A 131 -17.40 -14.67 -9.88
C LEU A 131 -17.67 -15.60 -8.69
N SER A 132 -16.76 -16.53 -8.44
CA SER A 132 -16.96 -17.57 -7.42
C SER A 132 -17.12 -17.05 -5.99
N ALA A 133 -16.48 -15.93 -5.65
CA ALA A 133 -16.52 -15.37 -4.31
C ALA A 133 -17.47 -14.18 -4.16
N LEU A 134 -17.75 -13.46 -5.25
CA LEU A 134 -18.62 -12.28 -5.24
C LEU A 134 -19.02 -11.83 -6.64
N SER A 135 -20.10 -11.03 -6.72
CA SER A 135 -20.42 -10.24 -7.90
C SER A 135 -19.69 -8.89 -7.86
N VAL A 136 -19.07 -8.49 -8.96
CA VAL A 136 -18.34 -7.23 -9.06
C VAL A 136 -18.84 -6.35 -10.20
N GLY A 137 -18.84 -5.06 -9.99
CA GLY A 137 -19.10 -4.03 -11.01
C GLY A 137 -17.89 -3.11 -11.20
N GLN A 138 -17.67 -2.73 -12.46
CA GLN A 138 -16.74 -1.68 -12.82
C GLN A 138 -17.49 -0.36 -12.91
N MET A 139 -17.15 0.56 -12.02
CA MET A 139 -17.71 1.90 -11.95
C MET A 139 -16.95 2.84 -12.87
N ALA A 140 -17.67 3.73 -13.56
CA ALA A 140 -17.08 4.66 -14.52
C ALA A 140 -16.30 5.80 -13.86
N SER A 141 -16.67 6.18 -12.65
CA SER A 141 -16.12 7.36 -11.96
C SER A 141 -15.99 7.14 -10.46
N GLY A 142 -15.26 8.07 -9.79
CA GLY A 142 -15.03 8.05 -8.35
C GLY A 142 -13.67 7.46 -7.94
N GLY A 143 -12.97 6.75 -8.81
CA GLY A 143 -11.66 6.17 -8.49
C GLY A 143 -10.52 7.19 -8.43
N ALA A 144 -10.63 8.32 -9.14
CA ALA A 144 -9.56 9.31 -9.25
C ALA A 144 -9.16 9.98 -7.92
N SER A 145 -10.02 9.92 -6.92
CA SER A 145 -9.76 10.49 -5.58
C SER A 145 -9.11 9.51 -4.60
N ALA A 146 -8.85 8.28 -5.00
CA ALA A 146 -8.30 7.25 -4.10
C ALA A 146 -6.83 7.51 -3.75
N PHE A 147 -6.04 7.90 -4.74
CA PHE A 147 -4.64 8.32 -4.61
C PHE A 147 -4.19 9.05 -5.90
N ASP A 148 -3.09 9.76 -5.83
CA ASP A 148 -2.56 10.51 -6.97
C ASP A 148 -2.22 9.59 -8.15
N GLY A 149 -2.79 9.87 -9.33
CA GLY A 149 -2.60 9.06 -10.53
C GLY A 149 -3.53 7.86 -10.66
N SER A 150 -4.48 7.66 -9.73
CA SER A 150 -5.49 6.60 -9.86
C SER A 150 -6.42 6.83 -11.06
N ASP A 151 -6.89 5.73 -11.65
CA ASP A 151 -7.88 5.75 -12.72
C ASP A 151 -9.25 6.15 -12.15
N PRO A 152 -10.07 6.95 -12.85
CA PRO A 152 -11.43 7.24 -12.43
C PRO A 152 -12.28 5.97 -12.33
N ARG A 153 -12.05 4.97 -13.18
CA ARG A 153 -12.72 3.68 -13.11
C ARG A 153 -12.18 2.85 -11.95
N HIS A 154 -13.05 2.13 -11.30
CA HIS A 154 -12.67 1.23 -10.22
C HIS A 154 -13.61 0.03 -10.16
N TRP A 155 -13.15 -1.08 -9.60
CA TRP A 155 -13.95 -2.26 -9.36
C TRP A 155 -14.52 -2.26 -7.95
N ARG A 156 -15.79 -2.63 -7.82
CA ARG A 156 -16.47 -2.72 -6.53
C ARG A 156 -17.40 -3.94 -6.48
N GLY A 157 -17.47 -4.56 -5.31
CA GLY A 157 -18.39 -5.64 -5.04
C GLY A 157 -18.68 -5.77 -3.56
N ALA A 158 -19.65 -6.61 -3.23
CA ALA A 158 -19.99 -6.91 -1.86
C ALA A 158 -20.46 -8.36 -1.71
N PHE A 159 -20.31 -8.90 -0.51
CA PHE A 159 -20.81 -10.22 -0.14
C PHE A 159 -21.15 -10.28 1.34
N VAL A 160 -21.97 -11.24 1.72
CA VAL A 160 -22.29 -11.52 3.13
C VAL A 160 -21.47 -12.70 3.61
N LEU A 161 -20.92 -12.58 4.81
CA LEU A 161 -20.17 -13.62 5.50
C LEU A 161 -20.38 -13.47 7.02
N SER A 162 -20.77 -14.55 7.71
CA SER A 162 -20.95 -14.57 9.18
C SER A 162 -21.76 -13.37 9.69
N ASP A 163 -22.92 -13.11 9.12
CA ASP A 163 -23.82 -11.99 9.45
C ASP A 163 -23.23 -10.60 9.26
N HIS A 164 -22.16 -10.49 8.48
CA HIS A 164 -21.54 -9.23 8.12
C HIS A 164 -21.58 -8.99 6.61
N LEU A 165 -21.87 -7.75 6.23
CA LEU A 165 -21.71 -7.27 4.87
C LEU A 165 -20.26 -6.81 4.69
N ILE A 166 -19.58 -7.44 3.74
CA ILE A 166 -18.21 -7.08 3.35
C ILE A 166 -18.28 -6.38 2.00
N GLY A 167 -17.91 -5.11 1.99
CA GLY A 167 -17.70 -4.33 0.77
C GLY A 167 -16.23 -4.32 0.40
N VAL A 168 -15.92 -4.59 -0.86
CA VAL A 168 -14.55 -4.55 -1.39
C VAL A 168 -14.49 -3.62 -2.60
N THR A 169 -13.45 -2.78 -2.65
CA THR A 169 -13.24 -1.86 -3.77
C THR A 169 -11.78 -1.89 -4.18
N LEU A 170 -11.49 -2.00 -5.46
CA LEU A 170 -10.14 -1.94 -6.02
C LEU A 170 -9.96 -0.67 -6.83
N TYR A 171 -8.98 0.12 -6.46
CA TYR A 171 -8.47 1.26 -7.19
C TYR A 171 -7.09 0.91 -7.75
N ALA A 172 -6.81 1.35 -8.96
CA ALA A 172 -5.54 1.08 -9.63
C ALA A 172 -5.02 2.33 -10.35
N PRO A 173 -3.71 2.43 -10.61
CA PRO A 173 -3.16 3.49 -11.44
C PRO A 173 -3.78 3.51 -12.85
N ARG A 174 -3.76 4.67 -13.50
CA ARG A 174 -4.13 4.76 -14.92
C ARG A 174 -3.28 3.82 -15.75
N ASN A 175 -3.89 3.16 -16.71
CA ASN A 175 -3.26 2.17 -17.60
C ASN A 175 -2.79 0.88 -16.93
N SER A 176 -3.06 0.67 -15.63
CA SER A 176 -2.81 -0.60 -14.97
C SER A 176 -3.74 -1.69 -15.52
N PRO A 177 -3.27 -2.94 -15.68
CA PRO A 177 -4.12 -4.06 -16.07
C PRO A 177 -5.23 -4.34 -15.03
N LEU A 178 -5.08 -3.88 -13.79
CA LEU A 178 -6.09 -3.98 -12.74
C LEU A 178 -7.31 -3.07 -12.99
N THR A 179 -7.23 -2.11 -13.90
CA THR A 179 -8.41 -1.35 -14.34
C THR A 179 -9.33 -2.18 -15.24
N GLY A 180 -8.83 -3.25 -15.85
CA GLY A 180 -9.57 -4.16 -16.73
C GLY A 180 -10.01 -5.47 -16.05
N ALA A 181 -10.15 -6.54 -16.83
CA ALA A 181 -10.63 -7.85 -16.36
C ALA A 181 -9.77 -8.46 -15.22
N GLN A 182 -8.48 -8.14 -15.17
CA GLN A 182 -7.60 -8.60 -14.11
C GLN A 182 -7.99 -8.03 -12.74
N GLY A 183 -8.55 -6.81 -12.70
CA GLY A 183 -9.04 -6.22 -11.45
C GLY A 183 -10.23 -6.97 -10.86
N ALA A 184 -11.18 -7.43 -11.70
CA ALA A 184 -12.26 -8.27 -11.24
C ALA A 184 -11.76 -9.60 -10.65
N ALA A 185 -10.83 -10.26 -11.34
CA ALA A 185 -10.20 -11.50 -10.87
C ALA A 185 -9.41 -11.27 -9.57
N PHE A 186 -8.72 -10.14 -9.45
CA PHE A 186 -8.00 -9.76 -8.24
C PHE A 186 -8.93 -9.60 -7.04
N LEU A 187 -10.06 -8.89 -7.19
CA LEU A 187 -11.07 -8.77 -6.12
C LEU A 187 -11.68 -10.12 -5.75
N ASN A 188 -11.88 -11.01 -6.72
CA ASN A 188 -12.33 -12.37 -6.44
C ASN A 188 -11.33 -13.13 -5.56
N THR A 189 -10.03 -13.01 -5.83
CA THR A 189 -8.98 -13.62 -5.02
C THR A 189 -8.95 -13.05 -3.60
N VAL A 190 -9.06 -11.74 -3.44
CA VAL A 190 -9.14 -11.09 -2.11
C VAL A 190 -10.36 -11.61 -1.35
N SER A 191 -11.52 -11.64 -1.98
CA SER A 191 -12.77 -12.09 -1.34
C SER A 191 -12.73 -13.57 -0.97
N SER A 192 -12.18 -14.42 -1.81
CA SER A 192 -11.96 -15.85 -1.51
C SER A 192 -11.05 -16.04 -0.30
N ARG A 193 -9.98 -15.25 -0.18
CA ARG A 193 -9.08 -15.30 0.99
C ARG A 193 -9.77 -14.83 2.27
N ILE A 194 -10.57 -13.77 2.20
CA ILE A 194 -11.35 -13.29 3.35
C ILE A 194 -12.29 -14.39 3.84
N ARG A 195 -13.02 -15.06 2.93
CA ARG A 195 -13.91 -16.17 3.27
C ARG A 195 -13.15 -17.32 3.94
N ALA A 196 -12.14 -17.86 3.26
CA ALA A 196 -11.38 -19.00 3.74
C ALA A 196 -10.71 -18.75 5.11
N ARG A 197 -10.15 -17.55 5.31
CA ARG A 197 -9.48 -17.21 6.57
C ARG A 197 -10.44 -16.90 7.72
N SER A 198 -11.62 -16.39 7.43
CA SER A 198 -12.65 -16.14 8.44
C SER A 198 -13.29 -17.45 8.92
N GLU A 199 -13.52 -18.41 8.01
CA GLU A 199 -14.05 -19.73 8.35
C GLU A 199 -13.07 -20.58 9.15
N ALA A 200 -11.77 -20.46 8.90
CA ALA A 200 -10.73 -21.18 9.63
C ALA A 200 -10.49 -20.65 11.05
N GLY A 201 -10.99 -19.45 11.37
CA GLY A 201 -10.82 -18.80 12.68
C GLY A 201 -12.02 -18.95 13.62
N THR A 202 -13.08 -19.62 13.16
CA THR A 202 -14.27 -19.98 13.96
C THR A 202 -14.20 -21.42 14.44
#